data_584594f9f394d21e818caa76ca3e0555
#
_entry.id   584594f9f394d21e818caa76ca3e0555
#
_cell.length_a   1.000
_cell.length_b   1.000
_cell.length_c   1.000
_cell.angle_alpha   90.00
_cell.angle_beta   90.00
_cell.angle_gamma   90.00
#
_symmetry.space_group_name_H-M   'P 1'
#
loop_
_entity.id
_entity.type
_entity.pdbx_description
1 polymer ?
#
loop_
_entity_poly.entity_id
_entity_poly.type
_entity_poly.pdbx_seq_one_letter_code
_entity_poly.pdbx_strand_id
1 'polypeptide(L)'
;MKQTILLSFLIFMSGQFWAQDTFSIVAVDTITGEIGSAGASCLDNIQFPGSNGAIIISDILPGRGAIHTQSYWHATNQANARLRMEEGMSPDQIIAWLKANDAQGGFAWVNRQYGVVDFDAQGHPRSAALTGNGCLDWKGHRLGTNYAIQGNILLGPQILDSMEARFLAATGSLSDRLMACLQGANVPGADSRCLQNGTSSLSAFVRVAKPGDADDNLWLDLNVPSLPAGMEPIDSLQRLYDQWKMTLNSPVPHTQNMTPVLAPNPASGWFMLQIFTEQAQLELFDLAGRQVFRQELWKGDNKLIPSIPAGVYFARIQSGQKLLHTLRLIWQP
;
A
#
# COMPACT_ATOMS: atom_id res chain seq x y z
N MET A 1 59.22 22.50 19.11
CA MET A 1 58.26 22.18 18.07
C MET A 1 57.38 21.03 18.58
N LYS A 2 56.14 21.32 18.98
CA LYS A 2 55.17 20.30 19.40
C LYS A 2 54.27 20.01 18.18
N GLN A 3 54.37 18.82 17.63
CA GLN A 3 53.43 18.35 16.58
C GLN A 3 52.12 17.89 17.24
N THR A 4 51.08 18.60 16.92
CA THR A 4 49.70 18.22 17.31
C THR A 4 49.16 17.26 16.23
N ILE A 5 48.97 16.00 16.57
CA ILE A 5 48.34 15.00 15.72
C ILE A 5 46.84 15.20 15.82
N LEU A 6 46.20 15.67 14.74
CA LEU A 6 44.74 15.78 14.59
C LEU A 6 44.23 14.40 14.21
N LEU A 7 43.59 13.71 15.18
CA LEU A 7 42.95 12.44 14.95
C LEU A 7 41.52 12.73 14.39
N SER A 8 41.36 12.61 13.05
CA SER A 8 40.07 12.70 12.41
C SER A 8 39.23 11.45 12.74
N PHE A 9 38.26 11.61 13.59
CA PHE A 9 37.22 10.58 13.85
C PHE A 9 36.28 10.53 12.64
N LEU A 10 36.48 9.58 11.74
CA LEU A 10 35.47 9.21 10.74
C LEU A 10 34.32 8.51 11.49
N ILE A 11 33.22 9.24 11.71
CA ILE A 11 31.97 8.64 12.15
C ILE A 11 31.40 7.88 10.95
N PHE A 12 31.64 6.58 10.91
CA PHE A 12 30.85 5.68 10.08
C PHE A 12 29.41 5.72 10.62
N MET A 13 28.54 6.51 9.99
CA MET A 13 27.10 6.31 10.12
C MET A 13 26.78 4.94 9.50
N SER A 14 26.83 3.90 10.31
CA SER A 14 26.21 2.63 9.98
C SER A 14 24.71 2.88 9.84
N GLY A 15 24.24 3.06 8.60
CA GLY A 15 22.81 3.01 8.30
C GLY A 15 22.30 1.69 8.85
N GLN A 16 21.49 1.74 9.89
CA GLN A 16 20.81 0.56 10.39
C GLN A 16 19.79 0.17 9.33
N PHE A 17 20.14 -0.84 8.52
CA PHE A 17 19.22 -1.49 7.60
C PHE A 17 18.27 -2.36 8.43
N TRP A 18 17.07 -1.85 8.69
CA TRP A 18 16.03 -2.60 9.36
C TRP A 18 15.37 -3.53 8.36
N ALA A 19 15.27 -4.80 8.70
CA ALA A 19 14.48 -5.75 7.95
C ALA A 19 13.03 -5.27 7.92
N GLN A 20 12.48 -5.00 6.74
CA GLN A 20 11.06 -4.72 6.56
C GLN A 20 10.33 -6.04 6.42
N ASP A 21 9.82 -6.51 7.52
CA ASP A 21 9.21 -7.81 7.68
C ASP A 21 7.71 -7.66 7.44
N THR A 22 7.16 -8.49 6.58
CA THR A 22 5.89 -8.19 5.92
C THR A 22 5.26 -9.49 5.43
N PHE A 23 3.95 -9.53 5.37
CA PHE A 23 3.22 -10.48 4.55
C PHE A 23 2.44 -9.72 3.48
N SER A 24 2.46 -10.23 2.27
CA SER A 24 1.93 -9.49 1.14
C SER A 24 1.55 -10.39 -0.04
N ILE A 25 0.75 -9.85 -0.96
CA ILE A 25 0.35 -10.48 -2.22
C ILE A 25 0.46 -9.47 -3.36
N VAL A 26 0.96 -9.92 -4.51
CA VAL A 26 0.75 -9.33 -5.82
C VAL A 26 -0.06 -10.29 -6.69
N ALA A 27 -1.01 -9.77 -7.46
CA ALA A 27 -1.86 -10.60 -8.31
C ALA A 27 -2.34 -9.84 -9.55
N VAL A 28 -2.66 -10.58 -10.61
CA VAL A 28 -3.32 -10.04 -11.80
C VAL A 28 -4.62 -10.80 -12.09
N ASP A 29 -5.61 -10.11 -12.64
CA ASP A 29 -6.87 -10.69 -13.09
C ASP A 29 -6.89 -10.78 -14.61
N THR A 30 -6.94 -12.01 -15.14
CA THR A 30 -6.86 -12.27 -16.58
C THR A 30 -8.13 -11.93 -17.34
N ILE A 31 -9.24 -11.69 -16.64
CA ILE A 31 -10.52 -11.35 -17.25
C ILE A 31 -10.63 -9.84 -17.41
N THR A 32 -10.28 -9.09 -16.37
CA THR A 32 -10.43 -7.64 -16.33
C THR A 32 -9.16 -6.88 -16.73
N GLY A 33 -7.99 -7.56 -16.74
CA GLY A 33 -6.68 -6.92 -16.90
C GLY A 33 -6.23 -6.11 -15.70
N GLU A 34 -6.94 -6.22 -14.55
CA GLU A 34 -6.59 -5.52 -13.32
C GLU A 34 -5.30 -6.09 -12.72
N ILE A 35 -4.52 -5.20 -12.10
CA ILE A 35 -3.26 -5.52 -11.43
C ILE A 35 -3.38 -5.08 -9.98
N GLY A 36 -3.11 -5.98 -9.05
CA GLY A 36 -3.35 -5.75 -7.64
C GLY A 36 -2.16 -6.04 -6.74
N SER A 37 -2.16 -5.37 -5.61
CA SER A 37 -1.13 -5.42 -4.58
C SER A 37 -1.76 -5.18 -3.22
N ALA A 38 -1.44 -6.02 -2.23
CA ALA A 38 -1.87 -5.82 -0.86
C ALA A 38 -0.83 -6.37 0.12
N GLY A 39 -0.77 -5.80 1.32
CA GLY A 39 0.18 -6.25 2.33
C GLY A 39 0.00 -5.56 3.67
N ALA A 40 0.69 -6.11 4.68
CA ALA A 40 0.72 -5.56 6.02
C ALA A 40 2.05 -5.88 6.72
N SER A 41 2.46 -5.05 7.67
CA SER A 41 3.75 -5.15 8.36
C SER A 41 3.67 -4.66 9.79
N CYS A 42 4.49 -5.23 10.67
CA CYS A 42 4.76 -4.66 12.00
C CYS A 42 5.76 -3.48 11.94
N LEU A 43 5.86 -2.82 10.80
CA LEU A 43 6.49 -1.52 10.63
C LEU A 43 5.42 -0.50 10.25
N ASP A 44 5.50 0.67 10.83
CA ASP A 44 4.57 1.76 10.56
C ASP A 44 5.30 3.08 10.28
N ASN A 45 4.54 4.09 9.86
CA ASN A 45 5.09 5.40 9.55
C ASN A 45 5.55 6.18 10.81
N ILE A 46 5.17 5.76 12.02
CA ILE A 46 5.63 6.37 13.28
C ILE A 46 7.06 5.91 13.55
N GLN A 47 7.32 4.61 13.43
CA GLN A 47 8.67 4.04 13.63
C GLN A 47 9.62 4.45 12.48
N PHE A 48 9.10 4.54 11.25
CA PHE A 48 9.85 4.88 10.05
C PHE A 48 9.18 6.03 9.29
N PRO A 49 9.38 7.29 9.71
CA PRO A 49 8.78 8.45 9.06
C PRO A 49 9.14 8.52 7.57
N GLY A 50 8.12 8.71 6.74
CA GLY A 50 8.27 8.76 5.28
C GLY A 50 8.14 7.42 4.56
N SER A 51 8.04 6.28 5.28
CA SER A 51 7.74 4.97 4.67
C SER A 51 6.30 4.84 4.21
N ASN A 52 5.39 5.57 4.82
CA ASN A 52 3.94 5.37 4.71
C ASN A 52 3.48 3.96 5.14
N GLY A 53 4.25 3.28 6.01
CA GLY A 53 3.98 1.92 6.45
C GLY A 53 4.33 0.86 5.42
N ALA A 54 3.61 -0.26 5.43
CA ALA A 54 3.87 -1.42 4.58
C ALA A 54 3.81 -1.13 3.07
N ILE A 55 3.10 -0.08 2.64
CA ILE A 55 2.90 0.26 1.23
C ILE A 55 4.22 0.52 0.46
N ILE A 56 5.29 0.88 1.17
CA ILE A 56 6.61 1.15 0.55
C ILE A 56 7.16 -0.04 -0.25
N ILE A 57 6.73 -1.27 0.06
CA ILE A 57 7.18 -2.47 -0.66
C ILE A 57 6.54 -2.60 -2.05
N SER A 58 5.44 -1.89 -2.29
CA SER A 58 4.54 -2.08 -3.43
C SER A 58 4.90 -1.15 -4.58
N ASP A 59 5.09 -1.72 -5.76
CA ASP A 59 5.15 -0.99 -7.02
C ASP A 59 4.19 -1.63 -8.02
N ILE A 60 3.30 -0.82 -8.60
CA ILE A 60 2.35 -1.24 -9.64
C ILE A 60 2.63 -0.46 -10.92
N LEU A 61 2.73 -1.18 -12.03
CA LEU A 61 2.80 -0.64 -13.37
C LEU A 61 1.47 -0.93 -14.06
N PRO A 62 0.56 0.05 -14.17
CA PRO A 62 -0.73 -0.15 -14.81
C PRO A 62 -0.60 -0.73 -16.21
N GLY A 63 -1.44 -1.73 -16.53
CA GLY A 63 -1.38 -2.43 -17.81
C GLY A 63 -0.19 -3.38 -17.99
N ARG A 64 0.71 -3.52 -16.99
CA ARG A 64 1.90 -4.38 -17.09
C ARG A 64 2.00 -5.41 -15.97
N GLY A 65 2.12 -4.98 -14.71
CA GLY A 65 2.32 -5.90 -13.61
C GLY A 65 2.53 -5.22 -12.26
N ALA A 66 2.83 -6.02 -11.24
CA ALA A 66 3.12 -5.56 -9.89
C ALA A 66 4.35 -6.26 -9.31
N ILE A 67 5.06 -5.53 -8.46
CA ILE A 67 6.29 -5.94 -7.81
C ILE A 67 6.19 -5.66 -6.32
N HIS A 68 6.52 -6.66 -5.49
CA HIS A 68 6.82 -6.47 -4.09
C HIS A 68 8.30 -6.72 -3.83
N THR A 69 8.92 -5.78 -3.12
CA THR A 69 10.29 -5.91 -2.61
C THR A 69 10.23 -5.75 -1.10
N GLN A 70 10.59 -6.78 -0.35
CA GLN A 70 10.47 -6.82 1.11
C GLN A 70 11.61 -7.59 1.78
N SER A 71 11.52 -7.84 3.09
CA SER A 71 12.61 -8.24 3.96
C SER A 71 13.61 -7.07 4.09
N TYR A 72 14.88 -7.19 3.83
CA TYR A 72 15.79 -6.04 3.81
C TYR A 72 15.51 -5.18 2.56
N TRP A 73 14.43 -4.37 2.61
CA TRP A 73 14.01 -3.51 1.51
C TRP A 73 15.12 -2.54 1.06
N HIS A 74 15.20 -2.29 -0.24
CA HIS A 74 16.15 -1.35 -0.81
C HIS A 74 15.53 -0.60 -1.99
N ALA A 75 15.47 0.73 -1.90
CA ALA A 75 14.85 1.58 -2.92
C ALA A 75 15.41 1.35 -4.33
N THR A 76 16.74 1.21 -4.43
CA THR A 76 17.39 0.96 -5.72
C THR A 76 17.01 -0.39 -6.32
N ASN A 77 16.86 -1.45 -5.50
CA ASN A 77 16.41 -2.76 -6.01
C ASN A 77 14.98 -2.68 -6.51
N GLN A 78 14.10 -1.94 -5.81
CA GLN A 78 12.72 -1.72 -6.24
C GLN A 78 12.67 -0.93 -7.56
N ALA A 79 13.41 0.18 -7.67
CA ALA A 79 13.49 0.96 -8.90
C ALA A 79 14.06 0.14 -10.07
N ASN A 80 15.08 -0.70 -9.80
CA ASN A 80 15.64 -1.61 -10.81
C ASN A 80 14.62 -2.66 -11.25
N ALA A 81 13.84 -3.23 -10.32
CA ALA A 81 12.80 -4.19 -10.66
C ALA A 81 11.73 -3.56 -11.58
N ARG A 82 11.30 -2.33 -11.25
CA ARG A 82 10.40 -1.55 -12.10
C ARG A 82 10.96 -1.37 -13.50
N LEU A 83 12.19 -0.87 -13.60
CA LEU A 83 12.84 -0.63 -14.89
C LEU A 83 12.95 -1.91 -15.74
N ARG A 84 13.26 -3.05 -15.13
CA ARG A 84 13.33 -4.35 -15.83
C ARG A 84 11.94 -4.79 -16.32
N MET A 85 10.88 -4.52 -15.55
CA MET A 85 9.50 -4.77 -15.97
C MET A 85 9.10 -3.87 -17.15
N GLU A 86 9.46 -2.60 -17.12
CA GLU A 86 9.24 -1.63 -18.21
C GLU A 86 9.96 -2.07 -19.51
N GLU A 87 11.16 -2.64 -19.39
CA GLU A 87 11.92 -3.22 -20.51
C GLU A 87 11.33 -4.54 -21.05
N GLY A 88 10.30 -5.07 -20.41
CA GLY A 88 9.60 -6.27 -20.85
C GLY A 88 10.16 -7.59 -20.32
N MET A 89 11.08 -7.57 -19.37
CA MET A 89 11.55 -8.79 -18.72
C MET A 89 10.41 -9.53 -18.03
N SER A 90 10.46 -10.87 -18.05
CA SER A 90 9.52 -11.70 -17.29
C SER A 90 9.81 -11.66 -15.79
N PRO A 91 8.85 -12.03 -14.92
CA PRO A 91 9.06 -12.11 -13.48
C PRO A 91 10.32 -12.88 -13.08
N ASP A 92 10.58 -14.05 -13.68
CA ASP A 92 11.79 -14.83 -13.41
C ASP A 92 13.07 -14.12 -13.84
N GLN A 93 13.04 -13.44 -14.99
CA GLN A 93 14.18 -12.65 -15.48
C GLN A 93 14.46 -11.46 -14.57
N ILE A 94 13.42 -10.77 -14.07
CA ILE A 94 13.55 -9.67 -13.11
C ILE A 94 14.22 -10.16 -11.83
N ILE A 95 13.75 -11.26 -11.25
CA ILE A 95 14.35 -11.85 -10.04
C ILE A 95 15.79 -12.30 -10.28
N ALA A 96 16.08 -12.93 -11.42
CA ALA A 96 17.44 -13.34 -11.77
C ALA A 96 18.38 -12.13 -11.91
N TRP A 97 17.90 -11.05 -12.53
CA TRP A 97 18.64 -9.82 -12.68
C TRP A 97 18.93 -9.17 -11.31
N LEU A 98 17.91 -9.07 -10.43
CA LEU A 98 18.08 -8.50 -9.08
C LEU A 98 19.05 -9.30 -8.21
N LYS A 99 19.09 -10.63 -8.36
CA LYS A 99 20.10 -11.47 -7.68
C LYS A 99 21.51 -11.17 -8.14
N ALA A 100 21.69 -10.94 -9.44
CA ALA A 100 23.01 -10.65 -10.02
C ALA A 100 23.47 -9.21 -9.77
N ASN A 101 22.55 -8.27 -9.54
CA ASN A 101 22.78 -6.84 -9.48
C ASN A 101 22.20 -6.19 -8.21
N ASP A 102 22.19 -6.91 -7.07
CA ASP A 102 21.71 -6.32 -5.81
C ASP A 102 22.50 -5.04 -5.50
N ALA A 103 21.77 -3.97 -5.14
CA ALA A 103 22.35 -2.65 -4.91
C ALA A 103 23.42 -2.61 -3.80
N GLN A 104 23.41 -3.59 -2.89
CA GLN A 104 24.44 -3.76 -1.86
C GLN A 104 25.57 -4.70 -2.29
N GLY A 105 25.47 -5.27 -3.51
CA GLY A 105 26.48 -6.15 -4.09
C GLY A 105 26.57 -7.54 -3.48
N GLY A 106 27.44 -8.38 -4.03
CA GLY A 106 27.77 -9.69 -3.50
C GLY A 106 26.56 -10.62 -3.36
N PHE A 107 26.43 -11.22 -2.19
CA PHE A 107 25.32 -12.12 -1.84
C PHE A 107 24.20 -11.43 -1.05
N ALA A 108 24.07 -10.08 -1.08
CA ALA A 108 23.06 -9.36 -0.32
C ALA A 108 21.62 -9.81 -0.67
N TRP A 109 21.40 -10.31 -1.89
CA TRP A 109 20.14 -10.88 -2.34
C TRP A 109 19.60 -12.02 -1.43
N VAL A 110 20.47 -12.70 -0.67
CA VAL A 110 20.04 -13.77 0.26
C VAL A 110 19.13 -13.24 1.37
N ASN A 111 19.16 -11.93 1.63
CA ASN A 111 18.31 -11.25 2.61
C ASN A 111 17.05 -10.63 2.00
N ARG A 112 16.84 -10.78 0.69
CA ARG A 112 15.71 -10.19 -0.02
C ARG A 112 14.56 -11.17 -0.16
N GLN A 113 13.36 -10.60 -0.20
CA GLN A 113 12.15 -11.34 -0.56
C GLN A 113 11.39 -10.56 -1.63
N TYR A 114 11.13 -11.20 -2.76
CA TYR A 114 10.47 -10.58 -3.91
C TYR A 114 9.25 -11.40 -4.32
N GLY A 115 8.18 -10.70 -4.74
CA GLY A 115 7.05 -11.26 -5.45
C GLY A 115 6.77 -10.41 -6.68
N VAL A 116 6.63 -11.04 -7.84
CA VAL A 116 6.45 -10.35 -9.13
C VAL A 116 5.37 -11.05 -9.92
N VAL A 117 4.44 -10.28 -10.46
CA VAL A 117 3.41 -10.75 -11.42
C VAL A 117 3.34 -9.80 -12.60
N ASP A 118 3.08 -10.33 -13.77
CA ASP A 118 2.82 -9.50 -14.95
C ASP A 118 1.96 -10.23 -15.99
N PHE A 119 1.67 -9.54 -17.08
CA PHE A 119 1.15 -10.12 -18.31
C PHE A 119 2.27 -10.19 -19.38
N ASP A 120 2.35 -11.30 -20.10
CA ASP A 120 3.17 -11.37 -21.30
C ASP A 120 2.54 -10.57 -22.48
N ALA A 121 3.23 -10.53 -23.60
CA ALA A 121 2.75 -9.81 -24.79
C ALA A 121 1.44 -10.39 -25.37
N GLN A 122 1.05 -11.58 -24.99
CA GLN A 122 -0.18 -12.26 -25.40
C GLN A 122 -1.30 -12.12 -24.36
N GLY A 123 -1.03 -11.44 -23.23
CA GLY A 123 -1.97 -11.25 -22.13
C GLY A 123 -2.06 -12.45 -21.17
N HIS A 124 -1.13 -13.41 -21.24
CA HIS A 124 -1.09 -14.50 -20.28
C HIS A 124 -0.41 -14.05 -18.99
N PRO A 125 -0.93 -14.45 -17.81
CA PRO A 125 -0.34 -14.10 -16.54
C PRO A 125 0.97 -14.86 -16.33
N ARG A 126 1.93 -14.19 -15.70
CA ARG A 126 3.19 -14.78 -15.24
C ARG A 126 3.46 -14.35 -13.81
N SER A 127 4.09 -15.21 -13.05
CA SER A 127 4.45 -14.92 -11.67
C SER A 127 5.79 -15.54 -11.31
N ALA A 128 6.52 -14.91 -10.42
CA ALA A 128 7.72 -15.45 -9.81
C ALA A 128 7.89 -14.92 -8.39
N ALA A 129 8.57 -15.68 -7.54
CA ALA A 129 8.89 -15.27 -6.18
C ALA A 129 10.30 -15.69 -5.77
N LEU A 130 10.91 -14.91 -4.90
CA LEU A 130 12.17 -15.22 -4.23
C LEU A 130 12.00 -15.05 -2.73
N THR A 131 12.37 -16.07 -1.94
CA THR A 131 12.63 -15.91 -0.51
C THR A 131 14.08 -16.31 -0.26
N GLY A 132 14.94 -15.32 0.02
CA GLY A 132 16.34 -15.54 0.27
C GLY A 132 16.58 -16.27 1.60
N ASN A 133 17.63 -17.08 1.66
CA ASN A 133 17.95 -17.89 2.84
C ASN A 133 18.25 -17.06 4.09
N GLY A 134 18.75 -15.85 3.93
CA GLY A 134 19.04 -14.90 5.00
C GLY A 134 17.85 -14.07 5.48
N CYS A 135 16.66 -14.19 4.87
CA CYS A 135 15.45 -13.63 5.45
C CYS A 135 15.17 -14.25 6.82
N LEU A 136 14.59 -13.50 7.75
CA LEU A 136 14.31 -13.99 9.10
C LEU A 136 13.10 -14.93 9.14
N ASP A 137 13.17 -15.96 10.00
CA ASP A 137 12.15 -17.00 10.12
C ASP A 137 10.94 -16.55 10.98
N TRP A 138 9.71 -17.08 10.75
CA TRP A 138 9.39 -17.99 9.65
C TRP A 138 9.24 -17.20 8.35
N LYS A 139 9.75 -17.74 7.25
CA LYS A 139 9.73 -17.10 5.92
C LYS A 139 9.31 -18.10 4.84
N GLY A 140 8.71 -17.59 3.77
CA GLY A 140 8.32 -18.40 2.62
C GLY A 140 7.50 -17.64 1.61
N HIS A 141 7.05 -18.36 0.59
CA HIS A 141 6.11 -17.82 -0.40
C HIS A 141 5.17 -18.93 -0.89
N ARG A 142 4.05 -18.50 -1.50
CA ARG A 142 3.10 -19.31 -2.28
C ARG A 142 2.99 -18.67 -3.66
N LEU A 143 2.96 -19.51 -4.68
CA LEU A 143 3.01 -19.07 -6.07
C LEU A 143 1.91 -19.77 -6.87
N GLY A 144 1.05 -18.99 -7.51
CA GLY A 144 0.11 -19.46 -8.52
C GLY A 144 0.42 -18.83 -9.88
N THR A 145 -0.32 -19.15 -10.91
CA THR A 145 -0.06 -18.64 -12.27
C THR A 145 -0.20 -17.13 -12.38
N ASN A 146 -1.04 -16.52 -11.54
CA ASN A 146 -1.43 -15.11 -11.60
C ASN A 146 -1.27 -14.38 -10.25
N TYR A 147 -0.58 -14.97 -9.28
CA TYR A 147 -0.28 -14.34 -7.98
C TYR A 147 1.04 -14.83 -7.39
N ALA A 148 1.63 -14.01 -6.53
CA ALA A 148 2.68 -14.37 -5.60
C ALA A 148 2.34 -13.82 -4.21
N ILE A 149 2.35 -14.71 -3.20
CA ILE A 149 2.14 -14.38 -1.79
C ILE A 149 3.45 -14.69 -1.07
N GLN A 150 3.98 -13.76 -0.30
CA GLN A 150 5.24 -13.92 0.40
C GLN A 150 5.19 -13.30 1.80
N GLY A 151 6.04 -13.80 2.68
CA GLY A 151 6.20 -13.23 4.02
C GLY A 151 7.45 -13.71 4.73
N ASN A 152 7.89 -12.94 5.71
CA ASN A 152 9.01 -13.23 6.59
C ASN A 152 8.72 -12.72 8.01
N ILE A 153 9.42 -13.27 9.01
CA ILE A 153 9.15 -13.10 10.46
C ILE A 153 7.69 -13.41 10.82
N LEU A 154 7.11 -14.36 10.14
CA LEU A 154 5.73 -14.76 10.39
C LEU A 154 5.63 -15.70 11.59
N LEU A 155 4.44 -15.77 12.18
CA LEU A 155 4.09 -16.74 13.22
C LEU A 155 4.34 -18.20 12.77
N GLY A 156 4.21 -18.46 11.46
CA GLY A 156 4.45 -19.76 10.85
C GLY A 156 3.87 -19.85 9.44
N PRO A 157 4.03 -21.02 8.78
CA PRO A 157 3.56 -21.23 7.40
C PRO A 157 2.05 -21.07 7.24
N GLN A 158 1.27 -21.32 8.31
CA GLN A 158 -0.19 -21.23 8.31
C GLN A 158 -0.70 -19.82 7.95
N ILE A 159 0.11 -18.78 8.13
CA ILE A 159 -0.26 -17.41 7.73
C ILE A 159 -0.40 -17.36 6.21
N LEU A 160 0.63 -17.77 5.46
CA LEU A 160 0.56 -17.77 3.99
C LEU A 160 -0.44 -18.80 3.45
N ASP A 161 -0.58 -19.96 4.11
CA ASP A 161 -1.59 -20.96 3.73
C ASP A 161 -3.01 -20.41 3.85
N SER A 162 -3.30 -19.68 4.93
CA SER A 162 -4.60 -19.02 5.13
C SER A 162 -4.83 -17.88 4.15
N MET A 163 -3.80 -17.06 3.86
CA MET A 163 -3.86 -16.01 2.86
C MET A 163 -4.21 -16.57 1.48
N GLU A 164 -3.49 -17.63 1.05
CA GLU A 164 -3.70 -18.29 -0.24
C GLU A 164 -5.09 -18.92 -0.31
N ALA A 165 -5.48 -19.68 0.71
CA ALA A 165 -6.79 -20.34 0.76
C ALA A 165 -7.95 -19.32 0.62
N ARG A 166 -7.86 -18.18 1.32
CA ARG A 166 -8.88 -17.14 1.24
C ARG A 166 -8.84 -16.41 -0.11
N PHE A 167 -7.67 -16.14 -0.68
CA PHE A 167 -7.54 -15.55 -2.01
C PHE A 167 -8.19 -16.41 -3.09
N LEU A 168 -7.97 -17.72 -3.03
CA LEU A 168 -8.49 -18.69 -4.01
C LEU A 168 -9.99 -18.95 -3.83
N ALA A 169 -10.49 -18.95 -2.58
CA ALA A 169 -11.91 -19.18 -2.29
C ALA A 169 -12.79 -17.95 -2.51
N ALA A 170 -12.21 -16.75 -2.46
CA ALA A 170 -12.97 -15.52 -2.59
C ALA A 170 -13.49 -15.32 -4.01
N THR A 171 -14.74 -14.85 -4.10
CA THR A 171 -15.40 -14.45 -5.35
C THR A 171 -15.47 -12.93 -5.44
N GLY A 172 -15.74 -12.39 -6.63
CA GLY A 172 -15.85 -10.95 -6.87
C GLY A 172 -14.63 -10.37 -7.60
N SER A 173 -14.42 -9.08 -7.45
CA SER A 173 -13.31 -8.34 -8.10
C SER A 173 -11.94 -8.74 -7.56
N LEU A 174 -10.88 -8.37 -8.29
CA LEU A 174 -9.52 -8.56 -7.78
C LEU A 174 -9.34 -7.90 -6.40
N SER A 175 -9.90 -6.72 -6.18
CA SER A 175 -9.83 -6.03 -4.89
C SER A 175 -10.52 -6.81 -3.76
N ASP A 176 -11.67 -7.47 -4.01
CA ASP A 176 -12.33 -8.34 -3.02
C ASP A 176 -11.45 -9.52 -2.63
N ARG A 177 -10.81 -10.14 -3.61
CA ARG A 177 -9.91 -11.28 -3.42
C ARG A 177 -8.65 -10.89 -2.64
N LEU A 178 -8.09 -9.70 -2.91
CA LEU A 178 -6.94 -9.16 -2.18
C LEU A 178 -7.28 -8.86 -0.72
N MET A 179 -8.45 -8.26 -0.45
CA MET A 179 -8.91 -8.04 0.92
C MET A 179 -9.15 -9.35 1.66
N ALA A 180 -9.78 -10.34 1.01
CA ALA A 180 -9.95 -11.67 1.57
C ALA A 180 -8.60 -12.35 1.89
N CYS A 181 -7.59 -12.16 1.02
CA CYS A 181 -6.22 -12.62 1.27
C CYS A 181 -5.65 -12.04 2.57
N LEU A 182 -5.71 -10.72 2.75
CA LEU A 182 -5.24 -10.06 3.97
C LEU A 182 -5.99 -10.55 5.22
N GLN A 183 -7.30 -10.76 5.12
CA GLN A 183 -8.09 -11.34 6.22
C GLN A 183 -7.63 -12.75 6.59
N GLY A 184 -6.92 -13.47 5.71
CA GLY A 184 -6.27 -14.73 6.02
C GLY A 184 -5.12 -14.61 7.02
N ALA A 185 -4.50 -13.45 7.09
CA ALA A 185 -3.43 -13.12 8.03
C ALA A 185 -3.91 -12.23 9.20
N ASN A 186 -5.20 -11.97 9.32
CA ASN A 186 -5.77 -11.14 10.39
C ASN A 186 -5.87 -11.93 11.70
N VAL A 187 -4.71 -12.23 12.27
CA VAL A 187 -4.57 -12.90 13.58
C VAL A 187 -3.43 -12.24 14.35
N PRO A 188 -3.54 -12.11 15.69
CA PRO A 188 -2.46 -11.54 16.50
C PRO A 188 -1.13 -12.25 16.27
N GLY A 189 -0.10 -11.47 15.94
CA GLY A 189 1.24 -11.97 15.65
C GLY A 189 1.40 -12.63 14.28
N ALA A 190 0.53 -12.37 13.31
CA ALA A 190 0.79 -12.81 11.93
C ALA A 190 2.20 -12.37 11.50
N ASP A 191 2.56 -11.10 11.69
CA ASP A 191 3.93 -10.67 11.87
C ASP A 191 4.30 -10.88 13.35
N SER A 192 5.21 -11.77 13.64
CA SER A 192 5.48 -12.24 15.02
C SER A 192 5.91 -11.12 15.97
N ARG A 193 6.45 -10.03 15.48
CA ARG A 193 6.83 -8.85 16.28
C ARG A 193 5.60 -8.14 16.86
N CYS A 194 4.45 -8.24 16.18
CA CYS A 194 3.20 -7.63 16.62
C CYS A 194 2.40 -8.47 17.62
N LEU A 195 2.87 -9.67 17.97
CA LEU A 195 2.17 -10.55 18.91
C LEU A 195 1.89 -9.87 20.26
N GLN A 196 2.88 -9.14 20.79
CA GLN A 196 2.73 -8.41 22.07
C GLN A 196 1.76 -7.23 21.98
N ASN A 197 1.54 -6.70 20.79
CA ASN A 197 0.57 -5.63 20.53
C ASN A 197 -0.87 -6.16 20.42
N GLY A 198 -1.05 -7.49 20.33
CA GLY A 198 -2.34 -8.12 20.13
C GLY A 198 -2.91 -7.91 18.73
N THR A 199 -2.08 -7.51 17.74
CA THR A 199 -2.47 -7.21 16.35
C THR A 199 -1.71 -8.09 15.37
N SER A 200 -2.21 -8.18 14.15
CA SER A 200 -1.53 -8.89 13.05
C SER A 200 -0.30 -8.12 12.56
N SER A 201 -0.37 -6.80 12.61
CA SER A 201 0.57 -5.84 12.03
C SER A 201 0.39 -4.46 12.68
N LEU A 202 1.10 -3.42 12.19
CA LEU A 202 0.91 -2.00 12.58
C LEU A 202 0.47 -1.13 11.40
N SER A 203 0.62 -1.63 10.17
CA SER A 203 0.21 -0.94 8.95
C SER A 203 -0.29 -1.95 7.92
N ALA A 204 -1.17 -1.51 7.00
CA ALA A 204 -1.72 -2.34 5.94
C ALA A 204 -2.14 -1.49 4.73
N PHE A 205 -2.14 -2.10 3.55
CA PHE A 205 -2.57 -1.43 2.32
C PHE A 205 -3.23 -2.40 1.34
N VAL A 206 -4.03 -1.85 0.43
CA VAL A 206 -4.53 -2.52 -0.78
C VAL A 206 -4.56 -1.54 -1.94
N ARG A 207 -4.07 -1.98 -3.09
CA ARG A 207 -3.97 -1.18 -4.31
C ARG A 207 -4.42 -2.01 -5.50
N VAL A 208 -5.15 -1.40 -6.44
CA VAL A 208 -5.51 -2.02 -7.71
C VAL A 208 -5.43 -0.98 -8.82
N ALA A 209 -4.71 -1.31 -9.89
CA ALA A 209 -4.72 -0.58 -11.14
C ALA A 209 -5.67 -1.25 -12.13
N LYS A 210 -6.44 -0.43 -12.85
CA LYS A 210 -7.15 -0.84 -14.06
C LYS A 210 -6.31 -0.58 -15.30
N PRO A 211 -6.59 -1.27 -16.40
CA PRO A 211 -5.98 -0.90 -17.68
C PRO A 211 -6.25 0.58 -18.00
N GLY A 212 -5.19 1.35 -18.24
CA GLY A 212 -5.28 2.77 -18.56
C GLY A 212 -5.17 3.74 -17.38
N ASP A 213 -5.07 3.25 -16.16
CA ASP A 213 -4.74 4.11 -15.01
C ASP A 213 -3.33 4.72 -15.18
N ALA A 214 -3.13 5.89 -14.59
CA ALA A 214 -1.80 6.46 -14.43
C ALA A 214 -1.11 5.91 -13.17
N ASP A 215 0.21 5.89 -13.17
CA ASP A 215 1.03 5.35 -12.06
C ASP A 215 0.76 6.02 -10.70
N ASP A 216 0.41 7.31 -10.74
CA ASP A 216 0.13 8.14 -9.57
C ASP A 216 -1.38 8.27 -9.26
N ASN A 217 -2.24 7.62 -10.04
CA ASN A 217 -3.69 7.69 -9.88
C ASN A 217 -4.36 6.34 -10.16
N LEU A 218 -4.15 5.38 -9.28
CA LEU A 218 -4.74 4.05 -9.37
C LEU A 218 -6.23 4.07 -9.02
N TRP A 219 -7.00 3.19 -9.65
CA TRP A 219 -8.43 3.00 -9.39
C TRP A 219 -8.75 2.74 -7.91
N LEU A 220 -7.90 1.97 -7.22
CA LEU A 220 -7.95 1.75 -5.77
C LEU A 220 -6.55 1.96 -5.19
N ASP A 221 -6.45 2.84 -4.19
CA ASP A 221 -5.21 3.06 -3.44
C ASP A 221 -5.58 3.42 -1.98
N LEU A 222 -5.69 2.39 -1.14
CA LEU A 222 -6.02 2.53 0.28
C LEU A 222 -4.82 2.11 1.13
N ASN A 223 -4.50 2.95 2.10
CA ASN A 223 -3.37 2.75 3.00
C ASN A 223 -3.72 3.12 4.43
N VAL A 224 -3.33 2.27 5.36
CA VAL A 224 -3.34 2.48 6.81
C VAL A 224 -1.87 2.53 7.26
N PRO A 225 -1.21 3.72 7.23
CA PRO A 225 0.24 3.83 7.45
C PRO A 225 0.64 3.63 8.90
N SER A 226 -0.27 3.86 9.86
CA SER A 226 -0.09 3.66 11.30
C SER A 226 -1.44 3.76 12.00
N LEU A 227 -1.53 3.18 13.20
CA LEU A 227 -2.72 3.27 14.06
C LEU A 227 -2.30 3.42 15.55
N PRO A 228 -3.21 3.91 16.41
CA PRO A 228 -3.04 3.80 17.86
C PRO A 228 -2.84 2.35 18.30
N ALA A 229 -2.08 2.16 19.38
CA ALA A 229 -1.79 0.84 19.93
C ALA A 229 -3.06 0.00 20.18
N GLY A 230 -3.00 -1.28 19.83
CA GLY A 230 -4.13 -2.22 19.98
C GLY A 230 -5.21 -2.14 18.91
N MET A 231 -5.09 -1.27 17.93
CA MET A 231 -6.00 -1.25 16.77
C MET A 231 -5.44 -2.10 15.64
N GLU A 232 -6.30 -2.97 15.08
CA GLU A 232 -5.96 -3.90 14.00
C GLU A 232 -5.96 -3.18 12.63
N PRO A 233 -4.82 -3.11 11.92
CA PRO A 233 -4.75 -2.40 10.64
C PRO A 233 -5.56 -3.04 9.53
N ILE A 234 -5.64 -4.37 9.47
CA ILE A 234 -6.43 -5.07 8.44
C ILE A 234 -7.91 -4.78 8.61
N ASP A 235 -8.42 -4.73 9.85
CA ASP A 235 -9.83 -4.34 10.11
C ASP A 235 -10.09 -2.89 9.75
N SER A 236 -9.13 -2.02 10.01
CA SER A 236 -9.22 -0.60 9.63
C SER A 236 -9.20 -0.43 8.12
N LEU A 237 -8.33 -1.16 7.43
CA LEU A 237 -8.29 -1.21 5.98
C LEU A 237 -9.60 -1.77 5.39
N GLN A 238 -10.18 -2.82 6.01
CA GLN A 238 -11.46 -3.39 5.59
C GLN A 238 -12.58 -2.33 5.65
N ARG A 239 -12.65 -1.56 6.74
CA ARG A 239 -13.65 -0.47 6.85
C ARG A 239 -13.46 0.58 5.75
N LEU A 240 -12.22 0.97 5.44
CA LEU A 240 -11.93 1.89 4.35
C LEU A 240 -12.35 1.32 3.00
N TYR A 241 -12.06 0.04 2.77
CA TYR A 241 -12.43 -0.67 1.56
C TYR A 241 -13.95 -0.75 1.39
N ASP A 242 -14.68 -1.10 2.44
CA ASP A 242 -16.16 -1.17 2.42
C ASP A 242 -16.77 0.20 2.13
N GLN A 243 -16.27 1.27 2.74
CA GLN A 243 -16.69 2.63 2.45
C GLN A 243 -16.41 3.01 0.99
N TRP A 244 -15.23 2.71 0.49
CA TRP A 244 -14.90 2.95 -0.91
C TRP A 244 -15.83 2.17 -1.86
N LYS A 245 -16.15 0.91 -1.59
CA LYS A 245 -17.11 0.12 -2.38
C LYS A 245 -18.51 0.73 -2.38
N MET A 246 -18.97 1.29 -1.27
CA MET A 246 -20.24 2.00 -1.23
C MET A 246 -20.28 3.18 -2.20
N THR A 247 -19.15 3.87 -2.40
CA THR A 247 -19.09 4.97 -3.38
C THR A 247 -19.26 4.50 -4.82
N LEU A 248 -18.80 3.29 -5.15
CA LEU A 248 -18.94 2.70 -6.49
C LEU A 248 -20.40 2.29 -6.80
N ASN A 249 -21.14 1.85 -5.77
CA ASN A 249 -22.50 1.34 -5.91
C ASN A 249 -23.58 2.44 -5.72
N SER A 250 -23.18 3.65 -5.38
CA SER A 250 -24.13 4.76 -5.32
C SER A 250 -24.59 5.11 -6.73
N PRO A 251 -25.91 5.10 -7.05
CA PRO A 251 -26.38 5.50 -8.36
C PRO A 251 -25.96 6.95 -8.61
N VAL A 252 -25.03 7.14 -9.51
CA VAL A 252 -24.64 8.49 -9.99
C VAL A 252 -25.84 9.02 -10.78
N PRO A 253 -26.51 10.09 -10.36
CA PRO A 253 -27.45 10.74 -11.25
C PRO A 253 -26.66 11.34 -12.42
N HIS A 254 -27.04 10.99 -13.64
CA HIS A 254 -26.56 11.64 -14.85
C HIS A 254 -26.93 13.13 -14.85
N THR A 255 -26.20 13.93 -14.11
CA THR A 255 -26.12 15.37 -14.29
C THR A 255 -24.65 15.67 -14.52
N GLN A 256 -24.39 16.32 -15.64
CA GLN A 256 -23.09 16.71 -16.20
C GLN A 256 -21.92 16.69 -15.22
N ASN A 257 -20.87 15.94 -15.55
CA ASN A 257 -19.64 15.70 -14.81
C ASN A 257 -19.00 17.00 -14.24
N MET A 258 -19.37 17.36 -13.03
CA MET A 258 -18.66 18.34 -12.24
C MET A 258 -18.19 17.66 -10.95
N THR A 259 -17.02 17.04 -11.02
CA THR A 259 -16.37 16.41 -9.87
C THR A 259 -15.80 17.50 -8.96
N PRO A 260 -16.13 17.54 -7.67
CA PRO A 260 -15.48 18.45 -6.74
C PRO A 260 -13.98 18.27 -6.79
N VAL A 261 -13.25 19.37 -6.95
CA VAL A 261 -11.78 19.37 -6.96
C VAL A 261 -11.30 19.84 -5.60
N LEU A 262 -10.50 19.01 -4.95
CA LEU A 262 -9.80 19.31 -3.72
C LEU A 262 -8.34 19.64 -4.05
N ALA A 263 -7.92 20.90 -3.84
CA ALA A 263 -6.57 21.35 -4.14
C ALA A 263 -6.10 22.43 -3.16
N PRO A 264 -4.82 22.45 -2.79
CA PRO A 264 -3.80 21.44 -3.07
C PRO A 264 -4.04 20.14 -2.30
N ASN A 265 -3.50 19.04 -2.78
CA ASN A 265 -3.50 17.77 -2.06
C ASN A 265 -2.20 17.01 -2.40
N PRO A 266 -1.23 16.91 -1.48
CA PRO A 266 -1.28 17.26 -0.04
C PRO A 266 -1.57 18.75 0.24
N ALA A 267 -2.38 19.00 1.29
CA ALA A 267 -2.74 20.33 1.74
C ALA A 267 -1.92 20.75 2.96
N SER A 268 -1.44 22.00 2.98
CA SER A 268 -0.71 22.56 4.11
C SER A 268 -1.40 23.84 4.58
N GLY A 269 -1.94 23.80 5.80
CA GLY A 269 -2.64 24.90 6.44
C GLY A 269 -4.02 25.25 5.85
N TRP A 270 -4.31 24.90 4.60
CA TRP A 270 -5.62 25.09 3.97
C TRP A 270 -5.76 24.26 2.69
N PHE A 271 -7.01 24.05 2.24
CA PHE A 271 -7.33 23.56 0.90
C PHE A 271 -8.60 24.20 0.36
N MET A 272 -8.74 24.20 -0.96
CA MET A 272 -9.95 24.63 -1.67
C MET A 272 -10.78 23.40 -2.04
N LEU A 273 -12.10 23.54 -1.93
CA LEU A 273 -13.03 22.56 -2.42
C LEU A 273 -14.10 23.24 -3.26
N GLN A 274 -14.13 22.91 -4.56
CA GLN A 274 -15.12 23.47 -5.48
C GLN A 274 -16.40 22.66 -5.41
N ILE A 275 -17.52 23.31 -5.15
CA ILE A 275 -18.87 22.72 -5.03
C ILE A 275 -19.76 23.22 -6.15
N PHE A 276 -20.49 22.33 -6.76
CA PHE A 276 -21.37 22.60 -7.91
C PHE A 276 -22.87 22.59 -7.57
N THR A 277 -23.23 22.13 -6.37
CA THR A 277 -24.59 22.20 -5.81
C THR A 277 -24.76 23.48 -5.00
N GLU A 278 -26.00 23.97 -4.87
CA GLU A 278 -26.29 25.21 -4.11
C GLU A 278 -25.79 25.11 -2.66
N GLN A 279 -25.93 23.93 -2.04
CA GLN A 279 -25.45 23.65 -0.69
C GLN A 279 -24.96 22.21 -0.59
N ALA A 280 -23.86 22.01 0.12
CA ALA A 280 -23.32 20.71 0.46
C ALA A 280 -22.73 20.74 1.88
N GLN A 281 -22.35 19.57 2.39
CA GLN A 281 -21.69 19.41 3.66
C GLN A 281 -20.42 18.59 3.46
N LEU A 282 -19.31 19.07 3.99
CA LEU A 282 -18.06 18.33 4.10
C LEU A 282 -17.97 17.69 5.48
N GLU A 283 -17.62 16.43 5.51
CA GLU A 283 -17.20 15.71 6.71
C GLU A 283 -15.84 15.06 6.44
N LEU A 284 -14.90 15.23 7.37
CA LEU A 284 -13.61 14.53 7.32
C LEU A 284 -13.62 13.41 8.35
N PHE A 285 -13.19 12.25 7.90
CA PHE A 285 -13.04 11.06 8.73
C PHE A 285 -11.57 10.67 8.80
N ASP A 286 -11.10 10.32 9.99
CA ASP A 286 -9.79 9.72 10.17
C ASP A 286 -9.78 8.26 9.69
N LEU A 287 -8.59 7.63 9.70
CA LEU A 287 -8.42 6.22 9.29
C LEU A 287 -9.15 5.22 10.20
N ALA A 288 -9.57 5.63 11.39
CA ALA A 288 -10.41 4.81 12.28
C ALA A 288 -11.92 4.99 11.99
N GLY A 289 -12.28 5.80 10.98
CA GLY A 289 -13.67 6.10 10.62
C GLY A 289 -14.35 7.08 11.56
N ARG A 290 -13.61 7.78 12.43
CA ARG A 290 -14.17 8.80 13.31
C ARG A 290 -14.27 10.13 12.56
N GLN A 291 -15.41 10.78 12.66
CA GLN A 291 -15.59 12.13 12.14
C GLN A 291 -14.75 13.13 12.98
N VAL A 292 -13.80 13.81 12.33
CA VAL A 292 -12.88 14.75 12.96
C VAL A 292 -13.14 16.20 12.58
N PHE A 293 -13.90 16.44 11.50
CA PHE A 293 -14.24 17.77 11.04
C PHE A 293 -15.56 17.75 10.28
N ARG A 294 -16.33 18.85 10.34
CA ARG A 294 -17.58 19.06 9.59
C ARG A 294 -17.76 20.51 9.27
N GLN A 295 -18.15 20.82 8.04
CA GLN A 295 -18.41 22.19 7.58
C GLN A 295 -19.47 22.23 6.48
N GLU A 296 -20.36 23.19 6.54
CA GLU A 296 -21.26 23.53 5.44
C GLU A 296 -20.47 24.20 4.31
N LEU A 297 -20.86 23.86 3.07
CA LEU A 297 -20.25 24.35 1.84
C LEU A 297 -21.33 24.96 0.94
N TRP A 298 -20.94 25.94 0.18
CA TRP A 298 -21.79 26.62 -0.77
C TRP A 298 -21.26 26.47 -2.18
N LYS A 299 -22.12 26.63 -3.16
CA LYS A 299 -21.74 26.58 -4.57
C LYS A 299 -20.58 27.54 -4.89
N GLY A 300 -19.57 27.02 -5.60
CA GLY A 300 -18.33 27.71 -5.90
C GLY A 300 -17.16 27.23 -5.06
N ASP A 301 -16.15 28.07 -4.93
CA ASP A 301 -14.89 27.75 -4.26
C ASP A 301 -15.00 27.97 -2.75
N ASN A 302 -14.76 26.94 -1.97
CA ASN A 302 -14.76 26.98 -0.51
C ASN A 302 -13.34 26.78 0.02
N LYS A 303 -12.77 27.81 0.67
CA LYS A 303 -11.49 27.69 1.36
C LYS A 303 -11.69 27.10 2.75
N LEU A 304 -10.98 26.03 3.06
CA LEU A 304 -11.11 25.25 4.28
C LEU A 304 -9.81 25.24 5.05
N ILE A 305 -9.91 25.45 6.36
CA ILE A 305 -8.76 25.49 7.30
C ILE A 305 -9.12 24.63 8.50
N PRO A 306 -9.12 23.28 8.36
CA PRO A 306 -9.49 22.41 9.46
C PRO A 306 -8.43 22.41 10.56
N SER A 307 -8.85 22.44 11.80
CA SER A 307 -7.94 22.25 12.95
C SER A 307 -7.89 20.77 13.32
N ILE A 308 -7.11 20.00 12.56
CA ILE A 308 -6.93 18.58 12.72
C ILE A 308 -5.44 18.21 12.69
N PRO A 309 -4.98 17.10 13.28
CA PRO A 309 -3.60 16.65 13.21
C PRO A 309 -3.15 16.38 11.77
N ALA A 310 -1.82 16.35 11.53
CA ALA A 310 -1.29 15.82 10.26
C ALA A 310 -1.76 14.40 10.04
N GLY A 311 -2.14 14.07 8.79
CA GLY A 311 -2.61 12.73 8.50
C GLY A 311 -3.33 12.61 7.16
N VAL A 312 -3.82 11.39 6.92
CA VAL A 312 -4.70 11.07 5.79
C VAL A 312 -6.14 11.01 6.26
N TYR A 313 -7.03 11.67 5.52
CA TYR A 313 -8.44 11.78 5.84
C TYR A 313 -9.29 11.44 4.62
N PHE A 314 -10.51 10.97 4.87
CA PHE A 314 -11.54 10.83 3.85
C PHE A 314 -12.49 12.02 3.96
N ALA A 315 -12.56 12.80 2.88
CA ALA A 315 -13.47 13.91 2.73
C ALA A 315 -14.76 13.42 2.08
N ARG A 316 -15.82 13.31 2.85
CA ARG A 316 -17.16 12.96 2.39
C ARG A 316 -17.94 14.25 2.13
N ILE A 317 -18.44 14.41 0.90
CA ILE A 317 -19.24 15.56 0.49
C ILE A 317 -20.65 15.07 0.22
N GLN A 318 -21.63 15.65 0.87
CA GLN A 318 -23.05 15.27 0.75
C GLN A 318 -23.95 16.51 0.62
N SER A 319 -25.09 16.36 -0.06
CA SER A 319 -26.17 17.34 -0.12
C SER A 319 -27.47 16.70 0.39
N GLY A 320 -27.96 17.16 1.54
CA GLY A 320 -29.00 16.47 2.29
C GLY A 320 -28.55 15.05 2.70
N GLN A 321 -29.34 14.03 2.36
CA GLN A 321 -28.98 12.62 2.60
C GLN A 321 -28.21 11.96 1.44
N LYS A 322 -27.94 12.71 0.36
CA LYS A 322 -27.30 12.19 -0.82
C LYS A 322 -25.81 12.41 -0.76
N LEU A 323 -25.03 11.31 -0.80
CA LEU A 323 -23.58 11.37 -1.01
C LEU A 323 -23.29 11.90 -2.41
N LEU A 324 -22.50 12.95 -2.51
CA LEU A 324 -22.04 13.49 -3.79
C LEU A 324 -20.69 12.88 -4.17
N HIS A 325 -19.70 12.97 -3.26
CA HIS A 325 -18.34 12.47 -3.50
C HIS A 325 -17.64 12.06 -2.21
N THR A 326 -16.65 11.17 -2.37
CA THR A 326 -15.63 10.90 -1.35
C THR A 326 -14.27 11.15 -1.98
N LEU A 327 -13.44 11.97 -1.31
CA LEU A 327 -12.09 12.33 -1.75
C LEU A 327 -11.09 12.00 -0.65
N ARG A 328 -9.84 11.69 -1.03
CA ARG A 328 -8.74 11.57 -0.07
C ARG A 328 -8.12 12.95 0.15
N LEU A 329 -7.94 13.35 1.41
CA LEU A 329 -7.18 14.52 1.82
C LEU A 329 -5.93 14.08 2.55
N ILE A 330 -4.76 14.52 2.10
CA ILE A 330 -3.50 14.43 2.86
C ILE A 330 -3.29 15.81 3.49
N TRP A 331 -3.34 15.85 4.83
CA TRP A 331 -3.25 17.09 5.60
C TRP A 331 -1.90 17.20 6.30
N GLN A 332 -1.25 18.35 6.11
CA GLN A 332 -0.01 18.75 6.76
C GLN A 332 -0.27 20.15 7.36
N PRO A 333 -0.33 20.30 8.70
CA PRO A 333 -0.62 21.57 9.34
C PRO A 333 0.48 22.60 9.16
#